data_5ab9382760df803dcc10e2a6b42ee66b
#
_entry.id   5ab9382760df803dcc10e2a6b42ee66b
#
_cell.length_a   1.000
_cell.length_b   1.000
_cell.length_c   1.000
_cell.angle_alpha   90.00
_cell.angle_beta   90.00
_cell.angle_gamma   90.00
#
_symmetry.space_group_name_H-M   'P 1'
#
loop_
_entity.id
_entity.type
_entity.pdbx_description
1 polymer ?
#
loop_
_entity_poly.entity_id
_entity_poly.type
_entity_poly.pdbx_seq_one_letter_code
_entity_poly.pdbx_strand_id
1 'polypeptide(L)'
;MSVVPSKRVDRIFPVIPPLCLLLGAQVARSLTNERLRHQVSQWSAGALFFAFFFTGGYTLWKVVPGYRDHRDALARFGRAVRNECLAYHWRYEAISPSVGGNGMLPYLEKTHFIEPDEAKKEWNSGAVDALVVPTADAPRWKRELRNVSLSPLRSGKRKSERGKGYTLLMRADATRFPAP
;
A
#
# COMPACT_ATOMS: atom_id res chain seq x y z
N MET A 1 -0.20 -0.62 27.23
CA MET A 1 0.99 -1.43 26.87
C MET A 1 0.56 -2.47 25.83
N SER A 2 0.92 -2.30 24.56
CA SER A 2 0.63 -3.28 23.51
C SER A 2 1.76 -4.30 23.45
N VAL A 3 1.55 -5.46 24.05
CA VAL A 3 2.50 -6.59 24.10
C VAL A 3 2.41 -7.43 22.80
N VAL A 4 2.00 -6.88 21.69
CA VAL A 4 1.97 -7.61 20.43
C VAL A 4 3.18 -7.20 19.60
N PRO A 5 4.27 -8.00 19.63
CA PRO A 5 5.37 -7.78 18.69
C PRO A 5 4.81 -7.87 17.29
N SER A 6 5.31 -7.04 16.39
CA SER A 6 4.90 -7.01 14.99
C SER A 6 4.89 -8.43 14.44
N LYS A 7 3.71 -8.95 14.17
CA LYS A 7 3.51 -10.30 13.64
C LYS A 7 4.00 -10.31 12.21
N ARG A 8 5.28 -10.51 12.03
CA ARG A 8 5.83 -10.78 10.71
C ARG A 8 5.49 -12.23 10.38
N VAL A 9 4.50 -12.39 9.55
CA VAL A 9 4.02 -13.70 9.04
C VAL A 9 5.16 -14.47 8.35
N ASP A 10 6.10 -13.74 7.76
CA ASP A 10 7.32 -14.26 7.15
C ASP A 10 8.18 -15.14 8.08
N ARG A 11 8.13 -14.94 9.40
CA ARG A 11 8.86 -15.78 10.37
C ARG A 11 8.27 -17.16 10.58
N ILE A 12 7.03 -17.39 10.18
CA ILE A 12 6.33 -18.67 10.32
C ILE A 12 6.57 -19.57 9.10
N PHE A 13 6.85 -18.99 7.92
CA PHE A 13 7.04 -19.73 6.68
C PHE A 13 8.10 -20.85 6.74
N PRO A 14 9.26 -20.69 7.40
CA PRO A 14 10.27 -21.76 7.45
C PRO A 14 9.81 -23.01 8.22
N VAL A 15 8.83 -22.87 9.12
CA VAL A 15 8.34 -23.99 9.97
C VAL A 15 7.25 -24.79 9.25
N ILE A 16 6.54 -24.21 8.30
CA ILE A 16 5.41 -24.86 7.62
C ILE A 16 5.84 -26.09 6.82
N PRO A 17 6.87 -26.07 5.96
CA PRO A 17 7.28 -27.25 5.20
C PRO A 17 7.64 -28.47 6.06
N PRO A 18 8.49 -28.37 7.10
CA PRO A 18 8.79 -29.53 7.94
C PRO A 18 7.57 -30.02 8.71
N LEU A 19 6.68 -29.13 9.14
CA LEU A 19 5.44 -29.53 9.79
C LEU A 19 4.52 -30.32 8.84
N CYS A 20 4.37 -29.87 7.59
CA CYS A 20 3.61 -30.59 6.58
C CYS A 20 4.19 -31.98 6.27
N LEU A 21 5.53 -32.12 6.22
CA LEU A 21 6.20 -33.39 6.03
C LEU A 21 5.96 -34.35 7.20
N LEU A 22 6.05 -33.87 8.44
CA LEU A 22 5.77 -34.66 9.64
C LEU A 22 4.32 -35.14 9.66
N LEU A 23 3.36 -34.27 9.38
CA LEU A 23 1.94 -34.61 9.30
C LEU A 23 1.68 -35.62 8.17
N GLY A 24 2.29 -35.42 6.99
CA GLY A 24 2.21 -36.34 5.87
C GLY A 24 2.75 -37.73 6.22
N ALA A 25 3.88 -37.81 6.90
CA ALA A 25 4.46 -39.08 7.35
C ALA A 25 3.56 -39.79 8.39
N GLN A 26 2.97 -39.06 9.32
CA GLN A 26 2.00 -39.61 10.30
C GLN A 26 0.76 -40.16 9.62
N VAL A 27 0.19 -39.42 8.68
CA VAL A 27 -0.98 -39.87 7.89
C VAL A 27 -0.62 -41.12 7.09
N ALA A 28 0.52 -41.18 6.42
CA ALA A 28 0.98 -42.32 5.66
C ALA A 28 1.10 -43.57 6.53
N ARG A 29 1.69 -43.45 7.74
CA ARG A 29 1.77 -44.59 8.71
C ARG A 29 0.37 -45.04 9.17
N SER A 30 -0.54 -44.12 9.38
CA SER A 30 -1.90 -44.46 9.83
C SER A 30 -2.73 -45.14 8.73
N LEU A 31 -2.43 -44.90 7.46
CA LEU A 31 -3.11 -45.52 6.31
C LEU A 31 -2.73 -47.01 6.13
N THR A 32 -1.62 -47.49 6.72
CA THR A 32 -1.25 -48.91 6.69
C THR A 32 -2.13 -49.79 7.61
N ASN A 33 -2.87 -49.15 8.54
CA ASN A 33 -3.79 -49.86 9.43
C ASN A 33 -5.24 -49.71 8.89
N GLU A 34 -5.85 -50.81 8.43
CA GLU A 34 -7.16 -50.80 7.82
C GLU A 34 -8.28 -50.19 8.71
N ARG A 35 -8.22 -50.42 10.02
CA ARG A 35 -9.18 -49.86 10.97
C ARG A 35 -9.11 -48.33 11.05
N LEU A 36 -7.91 -47.79 10.94
CA LEU A 36 -7.70 -46.34 11.04
C LEU A 36 -7.86 -45.65 9.69
N ARG A 37 -7.71 -46.38 8.59
CA ARG A 37 -7.76 -45.83 7.23
C ARG A 37 -9.02 -45.03 6.95
N HIS A 38 -10.18 -45.56 7.33
CA HIS A 38 -11.47 -44.90 7.11
C HIS A 38 -11.58 -43.60 7.94
N GLN A 39 -11.21 -43.65 9.22
CA GLN A 39 -11.24 -42.47 10.10
C GLN A 39 -10.26 -41.41 9.61
N VAL A 40 -9.00 -41.80 9.26
CA VAL A 40 -7.99 -40.84 8.76
C VAL A 40 -8.47 -40.20 7.45
N SER A 41 -9.07 -40.97 6.54
CA SER A 41 -9.65 -40.43 5.30
C SER A 41 -10.74 -39.40 5.56
N GLN A 42 -11.66 -39.69 6.48
CA GLN A 42 -12.74 -38.74 6.83
C GLN A 42 -12.18 -37.46 7.48
N TRP A 43 -11.25 -37.59 8.43
CA TRP A 43 -10.61 -36.44 9.05
C TRP A 43 -9.80 -35.62 8.07
N SER A 44 -9.09 -36.26 7.14
CA SER A 44 -8.32 -35.58 6.09
C SER A 44 -9.22 -34.83 5.13
N ALA A 45 -10.32 -35.45 4.71
CA ALA A 45 -11.32 -34.80 3.87
C ALA A 45 -11.98 -33.60 4.57
N GLY A 46 -12.32 -33.75 5.87
CA GLY A 46 -12.84 -32.65 6.68
C GLY A 46 -11.86 -31.49 6.84
N ALA A 47 -10.59 -31.81 7.09
CA ALA A 47 -9.55 -30.79 7.20
C ALA A 47 -9.30 -30.04 5.88
N LEU A 48 -9.29 -30.74 4.74
CA LEU A 48 -9.18 -30.15 3.42
C LEU A 48 -10.37 -29.24 3.10
N PHE A 49 -11.59 -29.73 3.40
CA PHE A 49 -12.80 -28.94 3.23
C PHE A 49 -12.76 -27.66 4.08
N PHE A 50 -12.39 -27.79 5.35
CA PHE A 50 -12.24 -26.66 6.25
C PHE A 50 -11.17 -25.67 5.74
N ALA A 51 -10.01 -26.17 5.33
CA ALA A 51 -8.94 -25.33 4.78
C ALA A 51 -9.39 -24.58 3.52
N PHE A 52 -10.11 -25.24 2.62
CA PHE A 52 -10.64 -24.64 1.41
C PHE A 52 -11.65 -23.52 1.74
N PHE A 53 -12.63 -23.82 2.60
CA PHE A 53 -13.65 -22.83 2.98
C PHE A 53 -13.07 -21.68 3.80
N PHE A 54 -12.16 -21.98 4.75
CA PHE A 54 -11.53 -20.95 5.55
C PHE A 54 -10.63 -20.04 4.69
N THR A 55 -9.80 -20.62 3.83
CA THR A 55 -8.92 -19.85 2.95
C THR A 55 -9.72 -19.08 1.91
N GLY A 56 -10.69 -19.74 1.25
CA GLY A 56 -11.56 -19.10 0.27
C GLY A 56 -12.43 -18.01 0.90
N GLY A 57 -13.10 -18.30 2.00
CA GLY A 57 -13.93 -17.35 2.74
C GLY A 57 -13.14 -16.17 3.26
N TYR A 58 -11.97 -16.42 3.85
CA TYR A 58 -11.06 -15.37 4.31
C TYR A 58 -10.55 -14.50 3.16
N THR A 59 -10.18 -15.13 2.03
CA THR A 59 -9.72 -14.41 0.85
C THR A 59 -10.83 -13.54 0.28
N LEU A 60 -12.04 -14.10 0.10
CA LEU A 60 -13.19 -13.33 -0.34
C LEU A 60 -13.51 -12.17 0.60
N TRP A 61 -13.50 -12.42 1.90
CA TRP A 61 -13.77 -11.37 2.90
C TRP A 61 -12.71 -10.28 2.92
N LYS A 62 -11.43 -10.60 2.67
CA LYS A 62 -10.34 -9.63 2.64
C LYS A 62 -10.18 -8.93 1.29
N VAL A 63 -10.31 -9.69 0.20
CA VAL A 63 -10.07 -9.19 -1.16
C VAL A 63 -11.24 -8.36 -1.64
N VAL A 64 -12.49 -8.85 -1.47
CA VAL A 64 -13.67 -8.12 -1.96
C VAL A 64 -13.84 -6.74 -1.30
N PRO A 65 -13.81 -6.60 0.04
CA PRO A 65 -13.81 -5.27 0.67
C PRO A 65 -12.56 -4.46 0.33
N GLY A 66 -11.39 -5.12 0.22
CA GLY A 66 -10.15 -4.45 -0.14
C GLY A 66 -10.22 -3.77 -1.51
N TYR A 67 -10.79 -4.46 -2.50
CA TYR A 67 -11.07 -3.90 -3.83
C TYR A 67 -12.16 -2.82 -3.77
N ARG A 68 -13.23 -3.07 -3.03
CA ARG A 68 -14.34 -2.13 -2.88
C ARG A 68 -13.97 -0.87 -2.11
N ASP A 69 -13.06 -0.98 -1.15
CA ASP A 69 -12.58 0.13 -0.31
C ASP A 69 -11.40 0.89 -0.94
N HIS A 70 -11.16 0.71 -2.24
CA HIS A 70 -10.15 1.45 -3.01
C HIS A 70 -8.72 1.39 -2.43
N ARG A 71 -8.26 0.20 -2.02
CA ARG A 71 -6.85 0.01 -1.65
C ARG A 71 -5.88 0.42 -2.75
N ASP A 72 -6.35 0.40 -4.00
CA ASP A 72 -5.60 0.91 -5.17
C ASP A 72 -5.59 2.43 -5.29
N ALA A 73 -6.26 3.16 -4.40
CA ALA A 73 -6.36 4.61 -4.51
C ALA A 73 -4.97 5.28 -4.52
N LEU A 74 -4.05 4.78 -3.68
CA LEU A 74 -2.67 5.26 -3.64
C LEU A 74 -1.91 4.92 -4.94
N ALA A 75 -2.07 3.70 -5.44
CA ALA A 75 -1.41 3.27 -6.68
C ALA A 75 -1.93 4.05 -7.89
N ARG A 76 -3.24 4.27 -7.97
CA ARG A 76 -3.85 5.07 -9.05
C ARG A 76 -3.42 6.53 -8.97
N PHE A 77 -3.40 7.10 -7.77
CA PHE A 77 -2.94 8.45 -7.54
C PHE A 77 -1.46 8.60 -7.91
N GLY A 78 -0.58 7.74 -7.43
CA GLY A 78 0.85 7.80 -7.73
C GLY A 78 1.13 7.71 -9.24
N ARG A 79 0.46 6.78 -9.94
CA ARG A 79 0.56 6.67 -11.41
C ARG A 79 0.02 7.91 -12.13
N ALA A 80 -1.11 8.47 -11.67
CA ALA A 80 -1.68 9.67 -12.26
C ALA A 80 -0.75 10.88 -12.09
N VAL A 81 -0.19 11.06 -10.89
CA VAL A 81 0.82 12.11 -10.62
C VAL A 81 2.03 11.95 -11.53
N ARG A 82 2.57 10.73 -11.61
CA ARG A 82 3.72 10.45 -12.47
C ARG A 82 3.42 10.77 -13.93
N ASN A 83 2.30 10.28 -14.46
CA ASN A 83 1.91 10.52 -15.84
C ASN A 83 1.74 12.01 -16.14
N GLU A 84 1.12 12.75 -15.22
CA GLU A 84 0.96 14.20 -15.36
C GLU A 84 2.33 14.91 -15.32
N CYS A 85 3.16 14.59 -14.34
CA CYS A 85 4.49 15.19 -14.25
C CYS A 85 5.39 14.86 -15.46
N LEU A 86 5.30 13.65 -16.01
CA LEU A 86 6.01 13.28 -17.23
C LEU A 86 5.49 14.02 -18.45
N ALA A 87 4.16 14.16 -18.60
CA ALA A 87 3.55 14.85 -19.74
C ALA A 87 3.93 16.34 -19.80
N TYR A 88 4.16 16.95 -18.65
CA TYR A 88 4.53 18.36 -18.54
C TYR A 88 6.01 18.58 -18.25
N HIS A 89 6.84 17.53 -18.19
CA HIS A 89 8.26 17.56 -17.81
C HIS A 89 8.51 18.23 -16.45
N TRP A 90 7.58 18.10 -15.52
CA TRP A 90 7.73 18.66 -14.16
C TRP A 90 8.66 17.80 -13.32
N ARG A 91 9.55 18.47 -12.62
CA ARG A 91 10.33 17.84 -11.54
C ARG A 91 9.47 17.81 -10.30
N TYR A 92 9.25 16.63 -9.76
CA TYR A 92 8.39 16.45 -8.59
C TYR A 92 9.09 15.70 -7.48
N GLU A 93 8.72 16.03 -6.25
CA GLU A 93 9.18 15.33 -5.06
C GLU A 93 8.01 14.99 -4.13
N ALA A 94 8.24 14.02 -3.21
CA ALA A 94 7.27 13.60 -2.24
C ALA A 94 7.75 13.93 -0.83
N ILE A 95 6.90 14.59 -0.05
CA ILE A 95 7.23 15.00 1.32
C ILE A 95 6.88 13.87 2.29
N SER A 96 7.77 13.65 3.26
CA SER A 96 7.58 12.67 4.31
C SER A 96 6.28 12.93 5.08
N PRO A 97 5.38 11.93 5.18
CA PRO A 97 4.22 12.07 6.03
C PRO A 97 4.64 12.03 7.50
N SER A 98 4.03 12.85 8.33
CA SER A 98 4.27 12.89 9.78
C SER A 98 3.92 11.58 10.49
N VAL A 99 3.08 10.74 9.90
CA VAL A 99 2.71 9.40 10.42
C VAL A 99 2.61 8.40 9.27
N GLY A 100 3.53 7.45 9.25
CA GLY A 100 3.56 6.22 8.47
C GLY A 100 2.94 6.25 7.05
N GLY A 101 3.76 6.29 6.00
CA GLY A 101 3.24 6.43 4.65
C GLY A 101 4.14 5.92 3.52
N ASN A 102 5.06 5.01 3.82
CA ASN A 102 6.05 4.53 2.84
C ASN A 102 5.47 3.81 1.61
N GLY A 103 4.17 3.48 1.63
CA GLY A 103 3.53 2.71 0.55
C GLY A 103 3.32 3.44 -0.78
N MET A 104 3.59 4.76 -0.88
CA MET A 104 3.38 5.51 -2.10
C MET A 104 4.64 5.67 -2.96
N LEU A 105 5.82 5.66 -2.37
CA LEU A 105 7.10 5.85 -3.08
C LEU A 105 7.27 4.96 -4.30
N PRO A 106 6.95 3.64 -4.24
CA PRO A 106 7.09 2.77 -5.42
C PRO A 106 6.23 3.20 -6.61
N TYR A 107 5.07 3.80 -6.36
CA TYR A 107 4.17 4.25 -7.42
C TYR A 107 4.57 5.60 -8.03
N LEU A 108 5.39 6.37 -7.31
CA LEU A 108 6.02 7.59 -7.78
C LEU A 108 7.41 7.34 -8.38
N GLU A 109 7.92 6.09 -8.33
CA GLU A 109 9.30 5.75 -8.72
C GLU A 109 10.35 6.60 -7.99
N LYS A 110 10.07 6.92 -6.73
CA LYS A 110 11.01 7.63 -5.85
C LYS A 110 11.55 6.66 -4.80
N THR A 111 12.79 6.85 -4.42
CA THR A 111 13.49 6.00 -3.45
C THR A 111 13.31 6.47 -2.01
N HIS A 112 13.08 7.75 -1.82
CA HIS A 112 12.94 8.38 -0.50
C HIS A 112 11.96 9.55 -0.55
N PHE A 113 11.52 9.96 0.62
CA PHE A 113 10.83 11.24 0.82
C PHE A 113 11.85 12.32 1.13
N ILE A 114 11.58 13.55 0.69
CA ILE A 114 12.37 14.69 1.09
C ILE A 114 11.84 15.29 2.41
N GLU A 115 12.73 15.88 3.16
CA GLU A 115 12.40 16.57 4.40
C GLU A 115 11.65 17.89 4.11
N PRO A 116 10.74 18.32 5.01
CA PRO A 116 9.96 19.55 4.81
C PRO A 116 10.78 20.81 4.53
N ASP A 117 11.92 20.97 5.19
CA ASP A 117 12.77 22.15 5.03
C ASP A 117 13.53 22.12 3.69
N GLU A 118 13.97 20.96 3.26
CA GLU A 118 14.56 20.72 1.95
C GLU A 118 13.54 20.99 0.83
N ALA A 119 12.32 20.48 0.98
CA ALA A 119 11.23 20.71 0.04
C ALA A 119 10.93 22.20 -0.15
N LYS A 120 10.95 23.00 0.93
CA LYS A 120 10.79 24.46 0.85
C LYS A 120 11.93 25.13 0.10
N LYS A 121 13.16 24.70 0.38
CA LYS A 121 14.36 25.24 -0.27
C LYS A 121 14.32 24.95 -1.78
N GLU A 122 14.03 23.72 -2.16
CA GLU A 122 13.92 23.31 -3.56
C GLU A 122 12.78 24.01 -4.30
N TRP A 123 11.62 24.16 -3.63
CA TRP A 123 10.50 24.91 -4.19
C TRP A 123 10.88 26.38 -4.43
N ASN A 124 11.49 27.03 -3.45
CA ASN A 124 11.84 28.46 -3.56
C ASN A 124 12.95 28.70 -4.58
N SER A 125 13.87 27.76 -4.76
CA SER A 125 14.91 27.83 -5.78
C SER A 125 14.42 27.54 -7.20
N GLY A 126 13.19 27.02 -7.36
CA GLY A 126 12.70 26.57 -8.65
C GLY A 126 13.24 25.21 -9.09
N ALA A 127 13.85 24.45 -8.19
CA ALA A 127 14.37 23.11 -8.49
C ALA A 127 13.26 22.09 -8.66
N VAL A 128 12.09 22.31 -8.03
CA VAL A 128 10.92 21.43 -8.08
C VAL A 128 9.69 22.20 -8.54
N ASP A 129 8.92 21.60 -9.42
CA ASP A 129 7.72 22.18 -10.05
C ASP A 129 6.43 21.67 -9.40
N ALA A 130 6.48 20.47 -8.78
CA ALA A 130 5.35 19.85 -8.11
C ALA A 130 5.78 19.10 -6.83
N LEU A 131 4.90 19.14 -5.82
CA LEU A 131 5.10 18.46 -4.53
C LEU A 131 3.92 17.57 -4.20
N VAL A 132 4.20 16.33 -3.86
CA VAL A 132 3.21 15.40 -3.32
C VAL A 132 3.21 15.51 -1.81
N VAL A 133 2.11 16.00 -1.25
CA VAL A 133 1.98 16.25 0.18
C VAL A 133 0.82 15.48 0.79
N PRO A 134 0.86 15.12 2.09
CA PRO A 134 -0.32 14.62 2.78
C PRO A 134 -1.46 15.64 2.70
N THR A 135 -2.67 15.15 2.43
CA THR A 135 -3.85 16.04 2.28
C THR A 135 -4.12 16.86 3.54
N ALA A 136 -3.78 16.31 4.71
CA ALA A 136 -3.90 17.01 5.99
C ALA A 136 -3.00 18.26 6.05
N ASP A 137 -1.80 18.17 5.48
CA ASP A 137 -0.79 19.23 5.52
C ASP A 137 -0.92 20.22 4.34
N ALA A 138 -1.70 19.88 3.32
CA ALA A 138 -1.87 20.73 2.12
C ALA A 138 -2.28 22.19 2.43
N PRO A 139 -3.18 22.50 3.41
CA PRO A 139 -3.50 23.88 3.76
C PRO A 139 -2.34 24.65 4.37
N ARG A 140 -1.46 23.95 5.12
CA ARG A 140 -0.23 24.51 5.68
C ARG A 140 0.74 24.84 4.56
N TRP A 141 1.03 23.90 3.70
CA TRP A 141 1.93 24.07 2.56
C TRP A 141 1.49 25.18 1.62
N LYS A 142 0.17 25.30 1.35
CA LYS A 142 -0.38 26.37 0.54
C LYS A 142 -0.13 27.77 1.14
N ARG A 143 -0.01 27.89 2.46
CA ARG A 143 0.29 29.18 3.13
C ARG A 143 1.79 29.48 3.17
N GLU A 144 2.61 28.43 3.29
CA GLU A 144 4.05 28.57 3.44
C GLU A 144 4.78 28.73 2.10
N LEU A 145 4.25 28.13 1.04
CA LEU A 145 4.86 28.22 -0.29
C LEU A 145 4.21 29.33 -1.13
N ARG A 146 5.02 29.98 -1.96
CA ARG A 146 4.54 31.00 -2.92
C ARG A 146 4.11 30.34 -4.22
N ASN A 147 3.16 30.94 -4.93
CA ASN A 147 2.71 30.53 -6.27
C ASN A 147 2.25 29.07 -6.33
N VAL A 148 1.44 28.63 -5.35
CA VAL A 148 0.94 27.25 -5.27
C VAL A 148 -0.47 27.15 -5.84
N SER A 149 -0.67 26.23 -6.75
CA SER A 149 -1.97 25.74 -7.22
C SER A 149 -2.21 24.31 -6.75
N LEU A 150 -3.45 23.97 -6.45
CA LEU A 150 -3.85 22.61 -6.10
C LEU A 150 -4.27 21.87 -7.37
N SER A 151 -3.66 20.72 -7.62
CA SER A 151 -4.15 19.80 -8.65
C SER A 151 -5.50 19.20 -8.24
N PRO A 152 -6.39 18.90 -9.20
CA PRO A 152 -7.59 18.10 -8.95
C PRO A 152 -7.26 16.66 -8.54
N LEU A 153 -6.03 16.19 -8.72
CA LEU A 153 -5.59 14.87 -8.33
C LEU A 153 -5.51 14.73 -6.82
N ARG A 154 -6.32 13.80 -6.28
CA ARG A 154 -6.35 13.47 -4.85
C ARG A 154 -6.48 11.97 -4.65
N SER A 155 -5.78 11.43 -3.68
CA SER A 155 -5.79 9.98 -3.38
C SER A 155 -6.93 9.53 -2.46
N GLY A 156 -7.91 10.31 -2.15
CA GLY A 156 -8.99 9.92 -1.25
C GLY A 156 -10.32 10.56 -1.59
N LYS A 157 -11.36 9.73 -1.77
CA LYS A 157 -12.73 10.20 -2.03
C LYS A 157 -13.67 10.14 -0.80
N ARG A 158 -13.33 9.45 0.29
CA ARG A 158 -14.24 9.24 1.43
C ARG A 158 -14.00 10.20 2.59
N LYS A 159 -15.10 10.65 3.22
CA LYS A 159 -15.10 11.47 4.46
C LYS A 159 -14.32 10.82 5.62
N SER A 160 -14.25 9.49 5.68
CA SER A 160 -13.55 8.75 6.75
C SER A 160 -12.02 8.73 6.58
N GLU A 161 -11.50 9.08 5.38
CA GLU A 161 -10.07 9.10 5.09
C GLU A 161 -9.46 10.50 5.09
N ARG A 162 -10.12 11.48 5.70
CA ARG A 162 -9.72 12.90 5.71
C ARG A 162 -8.32 13.21 6.24
N GLY A 163 -7.56 12.25 6.68
CA GLY A 163 -6.17 12.44 7.14
C GLY A 163 -5.15 11.52 6.47
N LYS A 164 -5.58 10.58 5.60
CA LYS A 164 -4.71 9.52 5.07
C LYS A 164 -4.42 9.64 3.57
N GLY A 165 -4.91 10.66 2.91
CA GLY A 165 -4.72 10.88 1.48
C GLY A 165 -3.54 11.76 1.17
N TYR A 166 -3.17 11.80 -0.12
CA TYR A 166 -2.16 12.70 -0.66
C TYR A 166 -2.78 13.62 -1.69
N THR A 167 -2.17 14.79 -1.88
CA THR A 167 -2.60 15.82 -2.83
C THR A 167 -1.35 16.32 -3.56
N LEU A 168 -1.48 16.59 -4.84
CA LEU A 168 -0.43 17.21 -5.64
C LEU A 168 -0.56 18.73 -5.55
N LEU A 169 0.50 19.38 -5.12
CA LEU A 169 0.70 20.82 -5.21
C LEU A 169 1.52 21.11 -6.46
N MET A 170 1.10 22.09 -7.23
CA MET A 170 1.80 22.50 -8.45
C MET A 170 2.16 23.97 -8.34
N ARG A 171 3.22 24.36 -9.01
CA ARG A 171 3.55 25.78 -9.17
C ARG A 171 2.53 26.43 -10.11
N ALA A 172 2.01 27.58 -9.72
CA ALA A 172 0.95 28.24 -10.51
C ALA A 172 1.45 28.80 -11.85
N ASP A 173 2.74 29.09 -11.91
CA ASP A 173 3.47 29.56 -13.08
C ASP A 173 4.06 28.41 -13.94
N ALA A 174 4.02 27.17 -13.47
CA ALA A 174 4.38 26.03 -14.28
C ALA A 174 3.46 25.95 -15.50
N THR A 175 4.03 26.14 -16.67
CA THR A 175 3.30 26.18 -17.94
C THR A 175 2.49 24.90 -18.12
N ARG A 176 1.17 25.06 -18.26
CA ARG A 176 0.21 23.96 -18.47
C ARG A 176 0.22 23.43 -19.91
N PHE A 177 1.21 23.76 -20.72
CA PHE A 177 1.28 23.28 -22.08
C PHE A 177 2.02 21.95 -22.11
N PRO A 178 1.38 20.86 -22.60
CA PRO A 178 2.11 19.64 -22.92
C PRO A 178 3.21 20.00 -23.89
N ALA A 179 4.39 19.42 -23.69
CA ALA A 179 5.47 19.55 -24.67
C ALA A 179 5.00 19.00 -26.01
N PRO A 180 5.40 19.63 -27.12
CA PRO A 180 5.06 19.18 -28.46
C PRO A 180 5.55 17.76 -28.76
#